data_6612de0ceca968c3079cf966d22bab9d
#
_entry.id   6612de0ceca968c3079cf966d22bab9d
#
_cell.length_a   1.000
_cell.length_b   1.000
_cell.length_c   1.000
_cell.angle_alpha   90.00
_cell.angle_beta   90.00
_cell.angle_gamma   90.00
#
_symmetry.space_group_name_H-M   'P 1'
#
loop_
_entity.id
_entity.type
_entity.pdbx_description
1 polymer ?
#
loop_
_entity_poly.entity_id
_entity_poly.type
_entity_poly.pdbx_seq_one_letter_code
_entity_poly.pdbx_strand_id
1 'polypeptide(L)'
;MNASAPVLADPHPVLAASAPDLDPGALDAVRALVAAAERPVVLSGAGMSAESGIPTFRDAQTGLWERFSAEELATEEAFLADPALVWSWYRWRARMVRARRPNPGHDAVAAWQRRTPGLEVVTQNVDDLHERAGARVLAHLHGSLFEHRCADCGAPADVDPGAPADEATAGSEADLEAMLREAPPACTVCGDGLIRPGIVWFGEMLPAEPWDRAFAALEDCDLCVVVGTSGIVQPAASLPFVALGAGAAVVEINPVETELSGAV
;
A
#
# COMPACT_ATOMS: atom_id res chain seq x y z
N MET A 1 -37.65 19.75 -20.96
CA MET A 1 -37.04 20.47 -19.86
C MET A 1 -35.99 19.50 -19.30
N ASN A 2 -34.75 19.68 -19.76
CA ASN A 2 -33.61 18.86 -19.30
C ASN A 2 -33.04 19.52 -18.03
N ALA A 3 -33.19 18.84 -16.93
CA ALA A 3 -32.50 19.20 -15.69
C ALA A 3 -31.07 18.60 -15.76
N SER A 4 -30.08 19.46 -15.94
CA SER A 4 -28.68 19.11 -15.79
C SER A 4 -28.43 18.75 -14.32
N ALA A 5 -27.86 17.56 -14.06
CA ALA A 5 -27.40 17.15 -12.76
C ALA A 5 -26.24 18.08 -12.30
N PRO A 6 -26.17 18.42 -11.03
CA PRO A 6 -25.08 19.22 -10.50
C PRO A 6 -23.76 18.42 -10.56
N VAL A 7 -22.74 19.03 -11.13
CA VAL A 7 -21.34 18.57 -11.03
C VAL A 7 -20.94 18.72 -9.55
N LEU A 8 -20.76 17.60 -8.87
CA LEU A 8 -20.23 17.56 -7.50
C LEU A 8 -18.80 18.07 -7.54
N ALA A 9 -18.52 19.11 -6.77
CA ALA A 9 -17.18 19.62 -6.54
C ALA A 9 -16.36 18.55 -5.81
N ASP A 10 -15.12 18.34 -6.25
CA ASP A 10 -14.13 17.50 -5.60
C ASP A 10 -13.97 17.91 -4.11
N PRO A 11 -14.14 17.00 -3.15
CA PRO A 11 -14.13 17.34 -1.73
C PRO A 11 -12.73 17.57 -1.14
N HIS A 12 -11.67 17.39 -1.90
CA HIS A 12 -10.31 17.74 -1.50
C HIS A 12 -9.65 18.63 -2.55
N PRO A 13 -9.15 19.82 -2.16
CA PRO A 13 -8.20 20.49 -3.00
C PRO A 13 -6.99 19.55 -3.10
N VAL A 14 -6.87 18.85 -4.22
CA VAL A 14 -5.57 18.36 -4.65
C VAL A 14 -4.71 19.62 -4.63
N LEU A 15 -3.84 19.74 -3.64
CA LEU A 15 -2.74 20.67 -3.71
C LEU A 15 -2.01 20.26 -4.98
N ALA A 16 -2.29 20.96 -6.07
CA ALA A 16 -1.42 21.02 -7.21
C ALA A 16 -0.14 21.70 -6.72
N ALA A 17 0.64 20.97 -5.94
CA ALA A 17 2.05 21.26 -5.82
C ALA A 17 2.52 21.21 -7.27
N SER A 18 2.93 22.35 -7.81
CA SER A 18 3.69 22.40 -9.04
C SER A 18 4.71 21.28 -8.93
N ALA A 19 4.71 20.35 -9.90
CA ALA A 19 5.72 19.30 -9.94
C ALA A 19 7.07 19.98 -9.64
N PRO A 20 7.87 19.45 -8.71
CA PRO A 20 9.16 20.03 -8.45
C PRO A 20 9.86 20.19 -9.79
N ASP A 21 10.59 21.28 -10.00
CA ASP A 21 11.39 21.48 -11.20
C ASP A 21 12.40 20.31 -11.27
N LEU A 22 11.96 19.23 -11.92
CA LEU A 22 12.81 18.06 -12.16
C LEU A 22 13.96 18.52 -13.06
N ASP A 23 15.19 18.27 -12.64
CA ASP A 23 16.34 18.48 -13.52
C ASP A 23 16.13 17.71 -14.84
N PRO A 24 16.04 18.38 -15.99
CA PRO A 24 15.84 17.72 -17.27
C PRO A 24 16.90 16.66 -17.57
N GLY A 25 18.13 16.87 -17.09
CA GLY A 25 19.24 15.91 -17.26
C GLY A 25 19.01 14.64 -16.44
N ALA A 26 18.51 14.75 -15.22
CA ALA A 26 18.15 13.60 -14.39
C ALA A 26 17.01 12.80 -15.03
N LEU A 27 15.98 13.49 -15.55
CA LEU A 27 14.86 12.82 -16.22
C LEU A 27 15.30 12.04 -17.47
N ASP A 28 16.20 12.60 -18.28
CA ASP A 28 16.72 11.91 -19.47
C ASP A 28 17.60 10.71 -19.09
N ALA A 29 18.38 10.79 -18.02
CA ALA A 29 19.14 9.67 -17.48
C ALA A 29 18.21 8.53 -17.02
N VAL A 30 17.15 8.85 -16.27
CA VAL A 30 16.16 7.86 -15.83
C VAL A 30 15.46 7.21 -17.03
N ARG A 31 15.07 7.98 -18.04
CA ARG A 31 14.49 7.45 -19.27
C ARG A 31 15.42 6.45 -19.99
N ALA A 32 16.70 6.76 -20.03
CA ALA A 32 17.70 5.86 -20.63
C ALA A 32 17.80 4.55 -19.83
N LEU A 33 17.85 4.61 -18.50
CA LEU A 33 17.84 3.43 -17.62
C LEU A 33 16.60 2.57 -17.85
N VAL A 34 15.41 3.18 -17.81
CA VAL A 34 14.12 2.49 -18.03
C VAL A 34 14.06 1.83 -19.41
N ALA A 35 14.62 2.48 -20.44
CA ALA A 35 14.62 1.94 -21.80
C ALA A 35 15.61 0.77 -21.98
N ALA A 36 16.66 0.72 -21.19
CA ALA A 36 17.70 -0.32 -21.26
C ALA A 36 17.42 -1.53 -20.35
N ALA A 37 16.55 -1.37 -19.34
CA ALA A 37 16.32 -2.41 -18.34
C ALA A 37 15.59 -3.64 -18.92
N GLU A 38 16.15 -4.81 -18.64
CA GLU A 38 15.59 -6.12 -19.03
C GLU A 38 14.87 -6.81 -17.87
N ARG A 39 15.35 -6.61 -16.65
CA ARG A 39 14.80 -7.16 -15.40
C ARG A 39 14.58 -6.05 -14.34
N PRO A 40 13.75 -5.05 -14.66
CA PRO A 40 13.48 -4.00 -13.70
C PRO A 40 12.56 -4.48 -12.55
N VAL A 41 12.79 -3.92 -11.37
CA VAL A 41 11.89 -4.07 -10.22
C VAL A 41 11.36 -2.72 -9.80
N VAL A 42 10.05 -2.62 -9.61
CA VAL A 42 9.40 -1.49 -8.95
C VAL A 42 9.15 -1.87 -7.49
N LEU A 43 9.74 -1.13 -6.56
CA LEU A 43 9.49 -1.25 -5.12
C LEU A 43 8.67 -0.06 -4.66
N SER A 44 7.40 -0.27 -4.31
CA SER A 44 6.50 0.82 -3.91
C SER A 44 6.17 0.81 -2.42
N GLY A 45 5.95 2.01 -1.87
CA GLY A 45 5.44 2.25 -0.54
C GLY A 45 4.18 3.13 -0.54
N ALA A 46 3.70 3.54 0.62
CA ALA A 46 2.41 4.22 0.79
C ALA A 46 2.28 5.53 0.00
N GLY A 47 3.39 6.22 -0.26
CA GLY A 47 3.40 7.42 -1.11
C GLY A 47 2.94 7.17 -2.54
N MET A 48 3.09 5.94 -3.05
CA MET A 48 2.55 5.53 -4.36
C MET A 48 1.03 5.69 -4.44
N SER A 49 0.32 5.49 -3.33
CA SER A 49 -1.15 5.55 -3.25
C SER A 49 -1.68 6.88 -2.73
N ALA A 50 -0.81 7.83 -2.35
CA ALA A 50 -1.20 9.12 -1.79
C ALA A 50 -2.06 9.95 -2.76
N GLU A 51 -1.69 10.01 -4.04
CA GLU A 51 -2.47 10.72 -5.07
C GLU A 51 -3.80 10.03 -5.41
N SER A 52 -3.98 8.78 -5.00
CA SER A 52 -5.28 8.10 -5.06
C SER A 52 -6.18 8.48 -3.88
N GLY A 53 -5.71 9.33 -2.96
CA GLY A 53 -6.42 9.74 -1.76
C GLY A 53 -6.40 8.69 -0.64
N ILE A 54 -5.41 7.81 -0.64
CA ILE A 54 -5.16 6.89 0.48
C ILE A 54 -4.10 7.54 1.37
N PRO A 55 -4.42 7.88 2.63
CA PRO A 55 -3.47 8.46 3.56
C PRO A 55 -2.27 7.52 3.79
N THR A 56 -1.08 8.08 3.83
CA THR A 56 0.10 7.32 4.25
C THR A 56 0.01 7.01 5.74
N PHE A 57 0.84 6.08 6.22
CA PHE A 57 0.86 5.70 7.63
C PHE A 57 1.25 6.87 8.56
N ARG A 58 1.90 7.92 8.01
CA ARG A 58 2.37 9.11 8.74
C ARG A 58 1.38 10.27 8.69
N ASP A 59 0.39 10.20 7.81
CA ASP A 59 -0.60 11.26 7.73
C ASP A 59 -1.47 11.24 8.97
N ALA A 60 -1.77 12.41 9.50
CA ALA A 60 -2.68 12.55 10.61
C ALA A 60 -4.03 11.91 10.24
N GLN A 61 -4.51 11.03 11.09
CA GLN A 61 -5.84 10.46 10.95
C GLN A 61 -6.86 11.58 11.14
N THR A 62 -8.02 11.46 10.52
CA THR A 62 -9.12 12.43 10.64
C THR A 62 -10.31 11.85 11.39
N GLY A 63 -11.12 12.72 11.98
CA GLY A 63 -12.33 12.32 12.69
C GLY A 63 -12.05 11.51 13.96
N LEU A 64 -12.82 10.45 14.20
CA LEU A 64 -12.69 9.62 15.39
C LEU A 64 -11.32 8.98 15.56
N TRP A 65 -10.62 8.72 14.43
CA TRP A 65 -9.29 8.10 14.41
C TRP A 65 -8.14 9.05 14.78
N GLU A 66 -8.38 10.35 14.90
CA GLU A 66 -7.38 11.31 15.41
C GLU A 66 -6.84 10.97 16.81
N ARG A 67 -7.60 10.17 17.56
CA ARG A 67 -7.26 9.73 18.92
C ARG A 67 -6.35 8.51 18.96
N PHE A 68 -6.11 7.88 17.81
CA PHE A 68 -5.31 6.67 17.70
C PHE A 68 -4.23 6.86 16.67
N SER A 69 -3.00 6.48 16.98
CA SER A 69 -1.98 6.36 15.95
C SER A 69 -2.17 5.03 15.19
N ALA A 70 -1.86 5.04 13.90
CA ALA A 70 -1.90 3.83 13.10
C ALA A 70 -0.91 2.78 13.62
N GLU A 71 0.23 3.24 14.16
CA GLU A 71 1.25 2.39 14.79
C GLU A 71 0.72 1.69 16.04
N GLU A 72 -0.11 2.37 16.84
CA GLU A 72 -0.70 1.77 18.05
C GLU A 72 -1.74 0.71 17.70
N LEU A 73 -2.57 0.93 16.68
CA LEU A 73 -3.61 -0.02 16.27
C LEU A 73 -3.08 -1.21 15.46
N ALA A 74 -1.96 -1.04 14.78
CA ALA A 74 -1.37 -2.08 13.94
C ALA A 74 -0.40 -2.99 14.73
N THR A 75 -0.85 -3.51 15.86
CA THR A 75 -0.09 -4.42 16.74
C THR A 75 -0.95 -5.59 17.22
N GLU A 76 -0.30 -6.70 17.57
CA GLU A 76 -0.99 -7.85 18.18
C GLU A 76 -1.56 -7.49 19.56
N GLU A 77 -0.84 -6.69 20.33
CA GLU A 77 -1.26 -6.23 21.65
C GLU A 77 -2.56 -5.42 21.58
N ALA A 78 -2.69 -4.54 20.59
CA ALA A 78 -3.91 -3.77 20.39
C ALA A 78 -5.10 -4.67 20.04
N PHE A 79 -4.87 -5.65 19.16
CA PHE A 79 -5.92 -6.61 18.80
C PHE A 79 -6.35 -7.48 19.97
N LEU A 80 -5.42 -7.92 20.81
CA LEU A 80 -5.74 -8.69 22.02
C LEU A 80 -6.48 -7.84 23.07
N ALA A 81 -6.13 -6.56 23.17
CA ALA A 81 -6.79 -5.64 24.12
C ALA A 81 -8.21 -5.25 23.70
N ASP A 82 -8.42 -4.95 22.42
CA ASP A 82 -9.75 -4.59 21.87
C ASP A 82 -9.89 -5.08 20.42
N PRO A 83 -10.24 -6.35 20.22
CA PRO A 83 -10.39 -6.92 18.89
C PRO A 83 -11.42 -6.19 18.02
N ALA A 84 -12.50 -5.69 18.61
CA ALA A 84 -13.55 -5.01 17.88
C ALA A 84 -13.08 -3.65 17.35
N LEU A 85 -12.30 -2.90 18.12
CA LEU A 85 -11.73 -1.63 17.71
C LEU A 85 -10.78 -1.81 16.52
N VAL A 86 -9.82 -2.73 16.64
CA VAL A 86 -8.82 -2.99 15.59
C VAL A 86 -9.49 -3.54 14.33
N TRP A 87 -10.42 -4.48 14.48
CA TRP A 87 -11.20 -5.01 13.37
C TRP A 87 -11.96 -3.91 12.62
N SER A 88 -12.68 -3.06 13.35
CA SER A 88 -13.45 -1.95 12.78
C SER A 88 -12.57 -0.96 12.04
N TRP A 89 -11.38 -0.64 12.58
CA TRP A 89 -10.43 0.25 11.93
C TRP A 89 -9.94 -0.30 10.59
N TYR A 90 -9.60 -1.59 10.53
CA TYR A 90 -9.16 -2.21 9.28
C TYR A 90 -10.30 -2.36 8.27
N ARG A 91 -11.52 -2.66 8.71
CA ARG A 91 -12.68 -2.66 7.83
C ARG A 91 -12.96 -1.29 7.24
N TRP A 92 -12.87 -0.24 8.05
CA TRP A 92 -12.99 1.14 7.57
C TRP A 92 -11.91 1.43 6.51
N ARG A 93 -10.65 1.07 6.76
CA ARG A 93 -9.56 1.25 5.79
C ARG A 93 -9.83 0.49 4.49
N ALA A 94 -10.27 -0.77 4.57
CA ALA A 94 -10.58 -1.58 3.39
C ALA A 94 -11.70 -0.94 2.53
N ARG A 95 -12.76 -0.43 3.16
CA ARG A 95 -13.85 0.27 2.48
C ARG A 95 -13.37 1.57 1.85
N MET A 96 -12.56 2.35 2.55
CA MET A 96 -11.94 3.56 2.04
C MET A 96 -11.07 3.27 0.79
N VAL A 97 -10.21 2.25 0.84
CA VAL A 97 -9.37 1.84 -0.30
C VAL A 97 -10.23 1.40 -1.49
N ARG A 98 -11.30 0.62 -1.25
CA ARG A 98 -12.22 0.18 -2.31
C ARG A 98 -12.90 1.33 -3.04
N ALA A 99 -13.18 2.45 -2.36
CA ALA A 99 -13.75 3.64 -2.96
C ALA A 99 -12.73 4.46 -3.79
N ARG A 100 -11.45 4.17 -3.70
CA ARG A 100 -10.40 4.88 -4.45
C ARG A 100 -10.10 4.20 -5.78
N ARG A 101 -9.45 4.94 -6.67
CA ARG A 101 -9.02 4.45 -7.98
C ARG A 101 -7.50 4.51 -8.08
N PRO A 102 -6.90 3.61 -8.87
CA PRO A 102 -5.50 3.78 -9.25
C PRO A 102 -5.23 5.17 -9.80
N ASN A 103 -4.09 5.73 -9.49
CA ASN A 103 -3.62 7.00 -10.05
C ASN A 103 -2.73 6.74 -11.29
N PRO A 104 -2.33 7.79 -12.04
CA PRO A 104 -1.50 7.64 -13.23
C PRO A 104 -0.17 6.90 -13.00
N GLY A 105 0.38 6.93 -11.78
CA GLY A 105 1.59 6.18 -11.43
C GLY A 105 1.35 4.66 -11.49
N HIS A 106 0.24 4.18 -10.92
CA HIS A 106 -0.16 2.76 -11.01
C HIS A 106 -0.40 2.34 -12.47
N ASP A 107 -1.09 3.18 -13.26
CA ASP A 107 -1.33 2.93 -14.68
C ASP A 107 -0.02 2.87 -15.48
N ALA A 108 0.96 3.73 -15.14
CA ALA A 108 2.27 3.75 -15.76
C ALA A 108 3.07 2.46 -15.47
N VAL A 109 3.07 1.98 -14.22
CA VAL A 109 3.70 0.71 -13.83
C VAL A 109 3.07 -0.47 -14.58
N ALA A 110 1.74 -0.55 -14.60
CA ALA A 110 1.02 -1.59 -15.34
C ALA A 110 1.31 -1.53 -16.86
N ALA A 111 1.37 -0.32 -17.44
CA ALA A 111 1.72 -0.13 -18.84
C ALA A 111 3.17 -0.52 -19.14
N TRP A 112 4.09 -0.27 -18.22
CA TRP A 112 5.48 -0.66 -18.35
C TRP A 112 5.63 -2.18 -18.25
N GLN A 113 4.98 -2.83 -17.27
CA GLN A 113 5.01 -4.28 -17.13
C GLN A 113 4.49 -5.01 -18.39
N ARG A 114 3.44 -4.47 -19.05
CA ARG A 114 2.97 -5.04 -20.33
C ARG A 114 4.01 -4.99 -21.46
N ARG A 115 4.89 -4.00 -21.46
CA ARG A 115 5.94 -3.83 -22.48
C ARG A 115 7.25 -4.54 -22.12
N THR A 116 7.49 -4.75 -20.83
CA THR A 116 8.72 -5.34 -20.29
C THR A 116 8.34 -6.56 -19.45
N PRO A 117 8.27 -7.77 -20.06
CA PRO A 117 7.81 -8.98 -19.36
C PRO A 117 8.64 -9.36 -18.13
N GLY A 118 9.92 -8.91 -18.09
CA GLY A 118 10.82 -9.11 -16.94
C GLY A 118 10.58 -8.13 -15.77
N LEU A 119 9.67 -7.16 -15.90
CA LEU A 119 9.37 -6.24 -14.82
C LEU A 119 8.60 -6.94 -13.70
N GLU A 120 9.13 -6.85 -12.49
CA GLU A 120 8.43 -7.32 -11.29
C GLU A 120 8.03 -6.14 -10.40
N VAL A 121 6.89 -6.29 -9.71
CA VAL A 121 6.37 -5.28 -8.79
C VAL A 121 6.38 -5.87 -7.38
N VAL A 122 7.11 -5.23 -6.49
CA VAL A 122 7.15 -5.52 -5.05
C VAL A 122 6.53 -4.34 -4.32
N THR A 123 5.63 -4.58 -3.40
CA THR A 123 4.98 -3.49 -2.68
C THR A 123 4.97 -3.71 -1.17
N GLN A 124 5.15 -2.62 -0.43
CA GLN A 124 4.88 -2.53 1.00
C GLN A 124 3.41 -2.19 1.28
N ASN A 125 2.67 -1.78 0.23
CA ASN A 125 1.28 -1.38 0.36
C ASN A 125 0.39 -2.60 0.61
N VAL A 126 -0.65 -2.34 1.39
CA VAL A 126 -1.68 -3.33 1.74
C VAL A 126 -2.97 -3.13 0.92
N ASP A 127 -2.98 -2.11 0.04
CA ASP A 127 -4.05 -1.88 -0.94
C ASP A 127 -3.86 -2.74 -2.20
N ASP A 128 -4.85 -2.74 -3.08
CA ASP A 128 -4.92 -3.50 -4.33
C ASP A 128 -4.83 -2.60 -5.59
N LEU A 129 -4.29 -1.38 -5.47
CA LEU A 129 -4.33 -0.41 -6.56
C LEU A 129 -3.43 -0.80 -7.74
N HIS A 130 -2.32 -1.48 -7.51
CA HIS A 130 -1.49 -2.03 -8.57
C HIS A 130 -2.24 -3.04 -9.43
N GLU A 131 -2.94 -4.00 -8.78
CA GLU A 131 -3.74 -5.02 -9.45
C GLU A 131 -4.92 -4.40 -10.19
N ARG A 132 -5.59 -3.43 -9.57
CA ARG A 132 -6.72 -2.72 -10.20
C ARG A 132 -6.30 -1.87 -11.39
N ALA A 133 -5.05 -1.42 -11.45
CA ALA A 133 -4.45 -0.81 -12.64
C ALA A 133 -4.06 -1.85 -13.71
N GLY A 134 -4.10 -3.14 -13.37
CA GLY A 134 -3.75 -4.26 -14.26
C GLY A 134 -2.28 -4.67 -14.19
N ALA A 135 -1.55 -4.31 -13.14
CA ALA A 135 -0.23 -4.85 -12.85
C ALA A 135 -0.34 -6.19 -12.11
N ARG A 136 0.64 -7.06 -12.32
CA ARG A 136 0.86 -8.27 -11.51
C ARG A 136 1.86 -7.93 -10.42
N VAL A 137 1.46 -8.05 -9.16
CA VAL A 137 2.34 -7.88 -8.00
C VAL A 137 3.03 -9.19 -7.69
N LEU A 138 4.37 -9.17 -7.60
CA LEU A 138 5.20 -10.31 -7.23
C LEU A 138 5.06 -10.61 -5.74
N ALA A 139 5.11 -9.58 -4.91
CA ALA A 139 5.08 -9.72 -3.45
C ALA A 139 4.44 -8.52 -2.77
N HIS A 140 3.46 -8.79 -1.89
CA HIS A 140 2.97 -7.89 -0.86
C HIS A 140 3.74 -8.14 0.43
N LEU A 141 4.71 -7.29 0.75
CA LEU A 141 5.61 -7.51 1.89
C LEU A 141 4.90 -7.41 3.25
N HIS A 142 3.88 -6.57 3.32
CA HIS A 142 3.11 -6.34 4.55
C HIS A 142 1.70 -6.95 4.50
N GLY A 143 1.46 -7.90 3.58
CA GLY A 143 0.16 -8.54 3.43
C GLY A 143 -0.88 -7.68 2.72
N SER A 144 -2.16 -7.98 2.92
CA SER A 144 -3.28 -7.34 2.22
C SER A 144 -4.43 -7.00 3.15
N LEU A 145 -5.07 -5.83 2.91
CA LEU A 145 -6.33 -5.43 3.57
C LEU A 145 -7.51 -6.34 3.20
N PHE A 146 -7.41 -7.05 2.09
CA PHE A 146 -8.49 -7.86 1.52
C PHE A 146 -8.34 -9.35 1.80
N GLU A 147 -7.26 -9.74 2.45
CA GLU A 147 -7.04 -11.08 2.95
C GLU A 147 -7.31 -11.13 4.45
N HIS A 148 -7.80 -12.27 4.92
CA HIS A 148 -8.09 -12.48 6.34
C HIS A 148 -7.55 -13.83 6.79
N ARG A 149 -7.18 -13.91 8.06
CA ARG A 149 -6.71 -15.15 8.69
C ARG A 149 -7.14 -15.23 10.15
N CYS A 150 -7.18 -16.42 10.69
CA CYS A 150 -7.35 -16.61 12.13
C CYS A 150 -6.10 -16.10 12.89
N ALA A 151 -6.31 -15.36 13.98
CA ALA A 151 -5.23 -14.89 14.84
C ALA A 151 -4.49 -16.04 15.54
N ASP A 152 -5.21 -17.12 15.90
CA ASP A 152 -4.66 -18.23 16.70
C ASP A 152 -4.05 -19.34 15.83
N CYS A 153 -4.80 -19.84 14.83
CA CYS A 153 -4.37 -21.00 14.06
C CYS A 153 -3.81 -20.64 12.68
N GLY A 154 -3.85 -19.36 12.27
CA GLY A 154 -3.35 -18.90 10.96
C GLY A 154 -4.19 -19.32 9.75
N ALA A 155 -5.27 -20.09 9.94
CA ALA A 155 -6.09 -20.54 8.83
C ALA A 155 -6.67 -19.36 8.06
N PRO A 156 -6.64 -19.37 6.70
CA PRO A 156 -7.25 -18.34 5.90
C PRO A 156 -8.75 -18.30 6.12
N ALA A 157 -9.35 -17.12 6.04
CA ALA A 157 -10.78 -16.92 6.18
C ALA A 157 -11.32 -16.08 5.04
N ASP A 158 -12.42 -16.52 4.48
CA ASP A 158 -13.17 -15.76 3.48
C ASP A 158 -14.19 -14.89 4.22
N VAL A 159 -13.83 -13.63 4.43
CA VAL A 159 -14.70 -12.63 5.05
C VAL A 159 -14.88 -11.50 4.07
N ASP A 160 -16.14 -11.19 3.76
CA ASP A 160 -16.43 -10.00 2.95
C ASP A 160 -15.95 -8.75 3.71
N PRO A 161 -14.95 -8.01 3.19
CA PRO A 161 -14.46 -6.79 3.82
C PRO A 161 -15.51 -5.64 3.82
N GLY A 162 -16.71 -5.92 3.35
CA GLY A 162 -17.83 -4.98 3.27
C GLY A 162 -17.94 -4.32 1.89
N ALA A 163 -19.18 -4.03 1.49
CA ALA A 163 -19.44 -3.28 0.26
C ALA A 163 -18.68 -1.93 0.31
N PRO A 164 -18.16 -1.43 -0.83
CA PRO A 164 -17.67 -0.06 -0.87
C PRO A 164 -18.78 0.85 -0.35
N ALA A 165 -18.46 1.69 0.62
CA ALA A 165 -19.37 2.75 0.98
C ALA A 165 -19.59 3.63 -0.26
N ASP A 166 -20.74 4.30 -0.35
CA ASP A 166 -20.96 5.33 -1.33
C ASP A 166 -19.71 6.26 -1.33
N GLU A 167 -19.19 6.57 -2.51
CA GLU A 167 -17.95 7.36 -2.68
C GLU A 167 -18.00 8.68 -1.85
N ALA A 168 -19.22 9.20 -1.64
CA ALA A 168 -19.46 10.41 -0.83
C ALA A 168 -19.38 10.18 0.70
N THR A 169 -19.53 8.94 1.18
CA THR A 169 -19.60 8.62 2.62
C THR A 169 -18.47 7.68 3.07
N ALA A 170 -17.71 7.10 2.11
CA ALA A 170 -16.60 6.21 2.42
C ALA A 170 -15.58 6.92 3.32
N GLY A 171 -15.39 6.39 4.52
CA GLY A 171 -14.52 6.97 5.53
C GLY A 171 -15.11 8.15 6.31
N SER A 172 -16.42 8.39 6.23
CA SER A 172 -17.09 9.38 7.07
C SER A 172 -17.15 8.93 8.55
N GLU A 173 -17.28 9.89 9.46
CA GLU A 173 -17.43 9.63 10.89
C GLU A 173 -18.66 8.77 11.19
N ALA A 174 -19.78 8.99 10.49
CA ALA A 174 -20.98 8.18 10.61
C ALA A 174 -20.80 6.73 10.14
N ASP A 175 -20.04 6.52 9.07
CA ASP A 175 -19.67 5.19 8.58
C ASP A 175 -18.82 4.45 9.61
N LEU A 176 -17.88 5.16 10.21
CA LEU A 176 -17.02 4.67 11.26
C LEU A 176 -17.77 4.30 12.55
N GLU A 177 -18.65 5.17 13.04
CA GLU A 177 -19.45 4.89 14.23
C GLU A 177 -20.35 3.66 14.04
N ALA A 178 -20.92 3.47 12.83
CA ALA A 178 -21.69 2.29 12.50
C ALA A 178 -20.85 1.00 12.54
N MET A 179 -19.57 1.09 12.16
CA MET A 179 -18.63 -0.04 12.12
C MET A 179 -18.04 -0.40 13.48
N LEU A 180 -17.86 0.56 14.39
CA LEU A 180 -17.23 0.33 15.71
C LEU A 180 -17.93 -0.70 16.61
N ARG A 181 -19.07 -1.20 16.19
CA ARG A 181 -19.86 -2.20 16.93
C ARG A 181 -19.69 -3.62 16.39
N GLU A 182 -18.92 -3.80 15.32
CA GLU A 182 -18.73 -5.11 14.72
C GLU A 182 -17.52 -5.82 15.37
N ALA A 183 -17.78 -6.93 16.03
CA ALA A 183 -16.71 -7.81 16.48
C ALA A 183 -16.15 -8.63 15.30
N PRO A 184 -14.84 -8.98 15.34
CA PRO A 184 -14.30 -9.90 14.36
C PRO A 184 -15.01 -11.27 14.43
N PRO A 185 -15.23 -11.95 13.29
CA PRO A 185 -15.85 -13.27 13.29
C PRO A 185 -14.99 -14.30 14.02
N ALA A 186 -15.62 -15.32 14.58
CA ALA A 186 -14.93 -16.49 15.10
C ALA A 186 -14.38 -17.34 13.93
N CYS A 187 -13.24 -17.98 14.15
CA CYS A 187 -12.63 -18.88 13.19
C CYS A 187 -13.47 -20.17 13.04
N THR A 188 -13.80 -20.53 11.81
CA THR A 188 -14.56 -21.76 11.52
C THR A 188 -13.68 -23.02 11.54
N VAL A 189 -12.36 -22.89 11.59
CA VAL A 189 -11.40 -24.00 11.59
C VAL A 189 -11.07 -24.46 13.01
N CYS A 190 -10.62 -23.56 13.89
CA CYS A 190 -10.31 -23.90 15.28
C CYS A 190 -11.47 -23.67 16.27
N GLY A 191 -12.45 -22.85 15.90
CA GLY A 191 -13.64 -22.57 16.72
C GLY A 191 -13.45 -21.45 17.75
N ASP A 192 -12.26 -21.27 18.28
CA ASP A 192 -11.98 -20.35 19.39
C ASP A 192 -11.31 -19.03 18.97
N GLY A 193 -10.48 -19.06 17.92
CA GLY A 193 -9.74 -17.91 17.45
C GLY A 193 -10.62 -16.87 16.74
N LEU A 194 -10.20 -15.62 16.78
CA LEU A 194 -10.83 -14.53 16.05
C LEU A 194 -10.16 -14.30 14.69
N ILE A 195 -10.96 -13.89 13.70
CA ILE A 195 -10.45 -13.52 12.38
C ILE A 195 -9.86 -12.11 12.45
N ARG A 196 -8.67 -11.96 11.86
CA ARG A 196 -7.96 -10.69 11.72
C ARG A 196 -7.64 -10.41 10.25
N PRO A 197 -7.35 -9.13 9.87
CA PRO A 197 -6.84 -8.84 8.53
C PRO A 197 -5.48 -9.52 8.29
N GLY A 198 -5.23 -9.92 7.05
CA GLY A 198 -4.00 -10.59 6.60
C GLY A 198 -2.81 -9.65 6.45
N ILE A 199 -2.72 -8.65 7.32
CA ILE A 199 -1.66 -7.63 7.35
C ILE A 199 -0.59 -8.05 8.34
N VAL A 200 0.66 -7.70 8.03
CA VAL A 200 1.77 -7.80 8.97
C VAL A 200 1.73 -6.61 9.92
N TRP A 201 1.60 -6.87 11.20
CA TRP A 201 1.61 -5.86 12.25
C TRP A 201 3.03 -5.54 12.72
N PHE A 202 3.19 -4.39 13.36
CA PHE A 202 4.46 -4.05 14.01
C PHE A 202 4.83 -5.12 15.04
N GLY A 203 6.11 -5.52 15.02
CA GLY A 203 6.61 -6.63 15.83
C GLY A 203 6.47 -8.02 15.20
N GLU A 204 5.65 -8.18 14.16
CA GLU A 204 5.54 -9.45 13.44
C GLU A 204 6.66 -9.61 12.39
N MET A 205 7.01 -10.86 12.14
CA MET A 205 7.90 -11.23 11.02
C MET A 205 7.18 -11.07 9.69
N LEU A 206 7.90 -10.59 8.67
CA LEU A 206 7.38 -10.63 7.31
C LEU A 206 7.14 -12.07 6.86
N PRO A 207 6.10 -12.33 6.04
CA PRO A 207 5.85 -13.67 5.51
C PRO A 207 7.02 -14.11 4.63
N ALA A 208 7.56 -15.31 4.91
CA ALA A 208 8.81 -15.78 4.31
C ALA A 208 8.74 -15.87 2.79
N GLU A 209 7.67 -16.43 2.23
CA GLU A 209 7.55 -16.62 0.78
C GLU A 209 7.50 -15.29 0.01
N PRO A 210 6.67 -14.26 0.33
CA PRO A 210 6.76 -12.94 -0.29
C PRO A 210 8.11 -12.26 -0.12
N TRP A 211 8.73 -12.40 1.05
CA TRP A 211 10.05 -11.85 1.32
C TRP A 211 11.14 -12.48 0.44
N ASP A 212 11.19 -13.81 0.38
CA ASP A 212 12.20 -14.53 -0.41
C ASP A 212 12.08 -14.22 -1.90
N ARG A 213 10.85 -14.12 -2.42
CA ARG A 213 10.59 -13.71 -3.82
C ARG A 213 11.04 -12.28 -4.09
N ALA A 214 10.73 -11.35 -3.20
CA ALA A 214 11.15 -9.96 -3.32
C ALA A 214 12.68 -9.85 -3.27
N PHE A 215 13.30 -10.52 -2.30
CA PHE A 215 14.76 -10.51 -2.15
C PHE A 215 15.46 -11.04 -3.41
N ALA A 216 15.03 -12.20 -3.92
CA ALA A 216 15.59 -12.79 -5.13
C ALA A 216 15.41 -11.87 -6.36
N ALA A 217 14.25 -11.22 -6.49
CA ALA A 217 14.02 -10.28 -7.58
C ALA A 217 14.93 -9.05 -7.50
N LEU A 218 15.16 -8.49 -6.30
CA LEU A 218 16.06 -7.35 -6.11
C LEU A 218 17.54 -7.72 -6.27
N GLU A 219 17.92 -8.96 -5.95
CA GLU A 219 19.29 -9.48 -6.16
C GLU A 219 19.59 -9.70 -7.66
N ASP A 220 18.60 -10.04 -8.48
CA ASP A 220 18.75 -10.33 -9.91
C ASP A 220 18.42 -9.15 -10.83
N CYS A 221 17.89 -8.05 -10.30
CA CYS A 221 17.46 -6.93 -11.13
C CYS A 221 18.65 -6.15 -11.73
N ASP A 222 18.38 -5.48 -12.85
CA ASP A 222 19.31 -4.52 -13.47
C ASP A 222 18.91 -3.06 -13.19
N LEU A 223 17.66 -2.83 -12.80
CA LEU A 223 17.12 -1.53 -12.39
C LEU A 223 16.12 -1.72 -11.25
N CYS A 224 16.32 -1.01 -10.15
CA CYS A 224 15.32 -0.89 -9.08
C CYS A 224 14.74 0.53 -9.06
N VAL A 225 13.42 0.66 -9.26
CA VAL A 225 12.71 1.95 -9.12
C VAL A 225 11.93 1.95 -7.82
N VAL A 226 12.36 2.78 -6.88
CA VAL A 226 11.77 2.93 -5.55
C VAL A 226 10.78 4.10 -5.57
N VAL A 227 9.52 3.84 -5.24
CA VAL A 227 8.46 4.85 -5.36
C VAL A 227 7.71 5.01 -4.04
N GLY A 228 7.71 6.23 -3.50
CA GLY A 228 6.84 6.61 -2.38
C GLY A 228 7.06 5.82 -1.10
N THR A 229 8.27 5.33 -0.83
CA THR A 229 8.63 4.72 0.45
C THR A 229 9.47 5.67 1.29
N SER A 230 9.29 5.61 2.60
CA SER A 230 10.08 6.42 3.52
C SER A 230 11.48 5.87 3.81
N GLY A 231 11.73 4.60 3.43
CA GLY A 231 12.99 3.92 3.73
C GLY A 231 13.24 3.58 5.19
N ILE A 232 12.20 3.66 6.07
CA ILE A 232 12.40 3.49 7.53
C ILE A 232 11.96 2.11 8.02
N VAL A 233 10.91 1.53 7.41
CA VAL A 233 10.29 0.29 7.92
C VAL A 233 11.16 -0.91 7.55
N GLN A 234 11.81 -1.47 8.57
CA GLN A 234 12.65 -2.66 8.41
C GLN A 234 11.82 -3.95 8.52
N PRO A 235 12.22 -5.03 7.80
CA PRO A 235 13.41 -5.14 6.93
C PRO A 235 13.19 -4.64 5.50
N ALA A 236 11.98 -4.27 5.08
CA ALA A 236 11.65 -3.88 3.70
C ALA A 236 12.53 -2.71 3.18
N ALA A 237 12.90 -1.78 4.06
CA ALA A 237 13.79 -0.65 3.73
C ALA A 237 15.22 -1.07 3.30
N SER A 238 15.63 -2.30 3.56
CA SER A 238 16.94 -2.81 3.13
C SER A 238 16.96 -3.27 1.67
N LEU A 239 15.81 -3.54 1.06
CA LEU A 239 15.72 -4.10 -0.28
C LEU A 239 16.37 -3.26 -1.40
N PRO A 240 16.26 -1.91 -1.43
CA PRO A 240 17.00 -1.10 -2.42
C PRO A 240 18.51 -1.27 -2.32
N PHE A 241 19.03 -1.47 -1.10
CA PHE A 241 20.46 -1.69 -0.89
C PHE A 241 20.91 -3.09 -1.33
N VAL A 242 20.02 -4.08 -1.36
CA VAL A 242 20.29 -5.40 -1.99
C VAL A 242 20.53 -5.20 -3.48
N ALA A 243 19.65 -4.47 -4.17
CA ALA A 243 19.80 -4.15 -5.59
C ALA A 243 21.11 -3.37 -5.88
N LEU A 244 21.40 -2.34 -5.08
CA LEU A 244 22.68 -1.59 -5.17
C LEU A 244 23.89 -2.52 -5.00
N GLY A 245 23.86 -3.39 -3.98
CA GLY A 245 24.94 -4.35 -3.70
C GLY A 245 25.14 -5.38 -4.82
N ALA A 246 24.08 -5.72 -5.55
CA ALA A 246 24.12 -6.58 -6.74
C ALA A 246 24.57 -5.86 -8.01
N GLY A 247 24.74 -4.53 -7.96
CA GLY A 247 25.20 -3.72 -9.10
C GLY A 247 24.09 -3.17 -9.98
N ALA A 248 22.83 -3.26 -9.57
CA ALA A 248 21.71 -2.64 -10.27
C ALA A 248 21.77 -1.11 -10.17
N ALA A 249 21.25 -0.44 -11.19
CA ALA A 249 20.92 0.98 -11.06
C ALA A 249 19.72 1.13 -10.12
N VAL A 250 19.73 2.15 -9.24
CA VAL A 250 18.60 2.44 -8.38
C VAL A 250 18.14 3.87 -8.61
N VAL A 251 16.84 4.04 -8.77
CA VAL A 251 16.17 5.34 -8.96
C VAL A 251 15.15 5.51 -7.85
N GLU A 252 15.17 6.64 -7.17
CA GLU A 252 14.18 7.00 -6.17
C GLU A 252 13.21 8.05 -6.73
N ILE A 253 11.89 7.81 -6.56
CA ILE A 253 10.82 8.75 -6.87
C ILE A 253 10.07 9.04 -5.56
N ASN A 254 10.37 10.19 -4.98
CA ASN A 254 9.79 10.60 -3.70
C ASN A 254 9.71 12.13 -3.64
N PRO A 255 8.69 12.72 -2.99
CA PRO A 255 8.59 14.18 -2.83
C PRO A 255 9.57 14.75 -1.82
N VAL A 256 10.16 13.92 -0.96
CA VAL A 256 11.13 14.30 0.07
C VAL A 256 12.34 13.36 0.04
N GLU A 257 13.47 13.85 0.47
CA GLU A 257 14.67 13.03 0.65
C GLU A 257 14.47 11.96 1.72
N THR A 258 15.08 10.79 1.49
CA THR A 258 15.07 9.65 2.40
C THR A 258 16.51 9.21 2.70
N GLU A 259 16.69 8.16 3.51
CA GLU A 259 18.01 7.56 3.72
C GLU A 259 18.62 7.00 2.42
N LEU A 260 17.80 6.64 1.45
CA LEU A 260 18.23 6.15 0.15
C LEU A 260 18.79 7.27 -0.74
N SER A 261 18.27 8.49 -0.66
CA SER A 261 18.61 9.61 -1.54
C SER A 261 20.11 9.98 -1.52
N GLY A 262 20.81 9.67 -0.43
CA GLY A 262 22.25 9.86 -0.34
C GLY A 262 23.10 8.75 -0.97
N ALA A 263 22.47 7.66 -1.42
CA ALA A 263 23.13 6.48 -1.97
C ALA A 263 22.86 6.29 -3.48
N VAL A 264 21.91 7.05 -4.06
CA VAL A 264 21.43 6.93 -5.45
C VAL A 264 21.50 8.26 -6.19
#